data_a4d9d6c450d0cea9ba92f167fb9a9a5e
#
_entry.id   a4d9d6c450d0cea9ba92f167fb9a9a5e
#
_cell.length_a   1.000
_cell.length_b   1.000
_cell.length_c   1.000
_cell.angle_alpha   90.00
_cell.angle_beta   90.00
_cell.angle_gamma   90.00
#
_symmetry.space_group_name_H-M   'P 1'
#
loop_
_entity.id
_entity.type
_entity.pdbx_description
1 polymer ?
#
loop_
_entity_poly.entity_id
_entity_poly.type
_entity_poly.pdbx_seq_one_letter_code
_entity_poly.pdbx_strand_id
1 'polypeptide(L)'
;MKKWITGALAILLGVMSIAIPFSGMHIAEAKTTEETDRKLNIVTTIFPEYDWTRNILGNREADVNLTMLLDNGTDLHSFQPAVKDIMKVSSCGLLIYVGGESDQWIEDALESDSP
;
A
#
# COMPACT_ATOMS: atom_id res chain seq x y z
N MET A 1 22.86 -31.46 69.31
CA MET A 1 22.58 -30.31 68.47
C MET A 1 23.48 -30.40 67.23
N LYS A 2 22.94 -30.89 66.16
CA LYS A 2 23.78 -31.26 65.03
C LYS A 2 23.57 -30.20 63.93
N LYS A 3 24.66 -29.62 63.56
CA LYS A 3 24.80 -28.52 62.68
C LYS A 3 24.76 -29.01 61.25
N TRP A 4 23.76 -28.64 60.56
CA TRP A 4 23.56 -28.90 59.12
C TRP A 4 23.99 -27.68 58.30
N ILE A 5 25.32 -27.48 58.21
CA ILE A 5 25.85 -26.30 57.52
C ILE A 5 26.83 -26.71 56.40
N THR A 6 26.66 -27.88 55.85
CA THR A 6 27.62 -28.33 54.84
C THR A 6 27.01 -28.66 53.47
N GLY A 7 25.77 -28.22 53.22
CA GLY A 7 25.12 -28.47 51.95
C GLY A 7 25.02 -27.28 50.98
N ALA A 8 25.35 -26.09 51.45
CA ALA A 8 25.07 -24.88 50.66
C ALA A 8 26.26 -24.36 49.83
N LEU A 9 27.43 -25.00 49.96
CA LEU A 9 28.64 -24.46 49.33
C LEU A 9 29.01 -25.18 48.02
N ALA A 10 28.33 -26.24 47.67
CA ALA A 10 28.69 -27.05 46.50
C ALA A 10 27.91 -26.65 45.22
N ILE A 11 26.95 -25.75 45.34
CA ILE A 11 26.10 -25.35 44.19
C ILE A 11 26.61 -24.09 43.48
N LEU A 12 27.59 -23.42 44.05
CA LEU A 12 28.06 -22.12 43.57
C LEU A 12 29.21 -22.17 42.56
N LEU A 13 29.68 -23.36 42.21
CA LEU A 13 30.80 -23.53 41.28
C LEU A 13 30.42 -24.07 39.90
N GLY A 14 29.14 -24.23 39.62
CA GLY A 14 28.67 -24.80 38.35
C GLY A 14 28.17 -23.80 37.32
N VAL A 15 28.13 -22.52 37.65
CA VAL A 15 27.74 -21.49 36.64
C VAL A 15 29.01 -20.92 36.03
N MET A 16 29.75 -21.77 35.38
CA MET A 16 30.73 -21.33 34.42
C MET A 16 29.93 -20.82 33.21
N SER A 17 29.71 -19.51 33.19
CA SER A 17 29.16 -18.78 32.04
C SER A 17 29.97 -19.15 30.81
N ILE A 18 29.45 -20.03 30.02
CA ILE A 18 29.81 -20.11 28.62
C ILE A 18 29.23 -18.85 28.01
N ALA A 19 30.00 -17.79 28.06
CA ALA A 19 29.79 -16.65 27.20
C ALA A 19 30.01 -17.14 25.77
N ILE A 20 29.00 -17.71 25.17
CA ILE A 20 28.94 -17.88 23.72
C ILE A 20 28.89 -16.45 23.19
N PRO A 21 29.89 -15.99 22.46
CA PRO A 21 29.78 -14.75 21.76
C PRO A 21 28.65 -14.94 20.72
N PHE A 22 27.50 -14.42 21.04
CA PHE A 22 26.37 -14.31 20.09
C PHE A 22 26.72 -13.22 19.07
N SER A 23 27.91 -13.40 18.46
CA SER A 23 28.36 -12.57 17.37
C SER A 23 27.75 -13.12 16.10
N GLY A 24 26.77 -12.42 15.57
CA GLY A 24 26.41 -12.56 14.17
C GLY A 24 25.10 -13.24 13.84
N MET A 25 24.19 -13.42 14.77
CA MET A 25 22.81 -13.60 14.38
C MET A 25 22.21 -12.22 14.14
N HIS A 26 22.55 -11.64 13.00
CA HIS A 26 21.67 -10.66 12.40
C HIS A 26 20.38 -11.44 12.12
N ILE A 27 19.48 -11.40 13.09
CA ILE A 27 18.08 -11.55 12.80
C ILE A 27 17.87 -10.44 11.77
N ALA A 28 17.79 -10.82 10.50
CA ALA A 28 17.20 -9.93 9.53
C ALA A 28 15.87 -9.56 10.17
N GLU A 29 15.83 -8.38 10.75
CA GLU A 29 14.64 -7.73 11.19
C GLU A 29 13.78 -7.81 9.98
N ALA A 30 12.86 -8.78 9.99
CA ALA A 30 11.82 -8.84 9.01
C ALA A 30 11.22 -7.46 9.11
N LYS A 31 11.62 -6.60 8.17
CA LYS A 31 11.00 -5.33 7.95
C LYS A 31 9.55 -5.73 7.78
N THR A 32 8.81 -5.65 8.87
CA THR A 32 7.38 -5.65 8.83
C THR A 32 7.14 -4.49 7.90
N THR A 33 6.93 -4.81 6.64
CA THR A 33 6.37 -3.88 5.70
C THR A 33 5.13 -3.47 6.44
N GLU A 34 5.15 -2.30 7.02
CA GLU A 34 3.92 -1.64 7.37
C GLU A 34 3.17 -1.68 6.05
N GLU A 35 2.28 -2.64 5.95
CA GLU A 35 1.22 -2.67 4.97
C GLU A 35 0.43 -1.42 5.33
N THR A 36 1.01 -0.31 4.89
CA THR A 36 0.40 0.99 4.97
C THR A 36 -0.97 0.73 4.38
N ASP A 37 -1.99 1.00 5.14
CA ASP A 37 -3.42 0.98 4.77
C ASP A 37 -3.63 1.94 3.58
N ARG A 38 -2.90 1.68 2.51
CA ARG A 38 -2.86 2.47 1.29
C ARG A 38 -3.97 1.95 0.41
N LYS A 39 -5.11 2.59 0.53
CA LYS A 39 -6.25 2.31 -0.33
C LYS A 39 -5.84 2.39 -1.79
N LEU A 40 -6.35 1.46 -2.59
CA LEU A 40 -6.17 1.51 -4.03
C LEU A 40 -6.87 2.74 -4.61
N ASN A 41 -6.12 3.57 -5.32
CA ASN A 41 -6.69 4.70 -6.06
C ASN A 41 -7.20 4.20 -7.41
N ILE A 42 -8.49 4.27 -7.62
CA ILE A 42 -9.17 3.94 -8.87
C ILE A 42 -9.67 5.24 -9.48
N VAL A 43 -9.33 5.48 -10.74
CA VAL A 43 -9.79 6.64 -11.50
C VAL A 43 -10.64 6.17 -12.66
N THR A 44 -11.79 6.79 -12.84
CA THR A 44 -12.69 6.56 -13.99
C THR A 44 -12.89 7.88 -14.74
N THR A 45 -13.17 7.83 -16.03
CA THR A 45 -13.41 9.05 -16.80
C THR A 45 -14.86 9.53 -16.69
N ILE A 46 -15.82 8.71 -17.00
CA ILE A 46 -17.24 9.07 -17.07
C ILE A 46 -18.11 8.30 -16.07
N PHE A 47 -19.35 8.76 -15.92
CA PHE A 47 -20.28 8.21 -14.93
C PHE A 47 -20.59 6.72 -15.10
N PRO A 48 -20.81 6.16 -16.30
CA PRO A 48 -21.09 4.72 -16.43
C PRO A 48 -19.99 3.84 -15.83
N GLU A 49 -18.73 4.16 -16.06
CA GLU A 49 -17.58 3.42 -15.51
C GLU A 49 -17.51 3.55 -14.00
N TYR A 50 -17.77 4.75 -13.50
CA TYR A 50 -17.81 5.02 -12.08
C TYR A 50 -18.92 4.21 -11.39
N ASP A 51 -20.13 4.22 -11.95
CA ASP A 51 -21.26 3.50 -11.39
C ASP A 51 -21.06 1.99 -11.43
N TRP A 52 -20.58 1.45 -12.54
CA TRP A 52 -20.25 0.02 -12.64
C TRP A 52 -19.18 -0.38 -11.64
N THR A 53 -18.13 0.42 -11.50
CA THR A 53 -17.07 0.16 -10.55
C THR A 53 -17.61 0.13 -9.11
N ARG A 54 -18.46 1.08 -8.72
CA ARG A 54 -19.12 1.09 -7.42
C ARG A 54 -19.97 -0.17 -7.20
N ASN A 55 -20.75 -0.56 -8.19
CA ASN A 55 -21.60 -1.74 -8.10
C ASN A 55 -20.77 -3.02 -7.95
N ILE A 56 -19.63 -3.12 -8.63
CA ILE A 56 -18.70 -4.26 -8.49
C ILE A 56 -18.03 -4.27 -7.11
N LEU A 57 -17.62 -3.12 -6.62
CA LEU A 57 -17.00 -2.98 -5.30
C LEU A 57 -17.97 -3.33 -4.16
N GLY A 58 -19.23 -2.92 -4.28
CA GLY A 58 -20.24 -3.17 -3.28
C GLY A 58 -19.78 -2.76 -1.88
N ASN A 59 -19.76 -3.67 -0.94
CA ASN A 59 -19.35 -3.40 0.46
C ASN A 59 -17.86 -3.04 0.60
N ARG A 60 -17.07 -3.21 -0.44
CA ARG A 60 -15.62 -2.89 -0.46
C ARG A 60 -15.32 -1.48 -0.97
N GLU A 61 -16.32 -0.69 -1.25
CA GLU A 61 -16.13 0.71 -1.69
C GLU A 61 -15.30 1.52 -0.66
N ALA A 62 -15.45 1.22 0.62
CA ALA A 62 -14.67 1.86 1.68
C ALA A 62 -13.16 1.52 1.66
N ASP A 63 -12.76 0.44 0.98
CA ASP A 63 -11.36 -0.03 0.93
C ASP A 63 -10.56 0.64 -0.20
N VAL A 64 -11.21 1.42 -1.04
CA VAL A 64 -10.60 2.08 -2.20
C VAL A 64 -10.89 3.58 -2.20
N ASN A 65 -10.11 4.33 -2.97
CA ASN A 65 -10.38 5.72 -3.33
C ASN A 65 -10.85 5.75 -4.78
N LEU A 66 -12.16 5.82 -4.99
CA LEU A 66 -12.74 5.87 -6.32
C LEU A 66 -13.00 7.34 -6.72
N THR A 67 -12.44 7.74 -7.84
CA THR A 67 -12.56 9.12 -8.38
C THR A 67 -13.10 9.09 -9.79
N MET A 68 -14.09 9.94 -10.08
CA MET A 68 -14.56 10.24 -11.43
C MET A 68 -13.96 11.58 -11.88
N LEU A 69 -13.38 11.63 -13.08
CA LEU A 69 -12.76 12.85 -13.61
C LEU A 69 -13.79 13.83 -14.17
N LEU A 70 -14.71 13.34 -14.99
CA LEU A 70 -15.74 14.14 -15.63
C LEU A 70 -16.98 14.20 -14.74
N ASP A 71 -16.88 14.91 -13.64
CA ASP A 71 -18.00 15.20 -12.75
C ASP A 71 -18.84 16.38 -13.28
N ASN A 72 -19.96 16.65 -12.61
CA ASN A 72 -20.83 17.81 -12.88
C ASN A 72 -21.37 17.92 -14.33
N GLY A 73 -21.53 16.78 -15.01
CA GLY A 73 -22.12 16.77 -16.37
C GLY A 73 -21.18 17.28 -17.44
N THR A 74 -19.89 17.27 -17.22
CA THR A 74 -18.89 17.62 -18.24
C THR A 74 -18.96 16.63 -19.39
N ASP A 75 -19.01 17.15 -20.61
CA ASP A 75 -19.02 16.36 -21.83
C ASP A 75 -17.62 15.86 -22.17
N LEU A 76 -17.51 14.56 -22.48
CA LEU A 76 -16.23 13.90 -22.79
C LEU A 76 -15.51 14.56 -23.99
N HIS A 77 -16.26 14.97 -25.02
CA HIS A 77 -15.67 15.55 -26.22
C HIS A 77 -15.11 16.96 -26.00
N SER A 78 -15.59 17.68 -25.01
CA SER A 78 -15.14 19.02 -24.65
C SER A 78 -14.24 19.07 -23.43
N PHE A 79 -13.98 17.93 -22.83
CA PHE A 79 -13.15 17.85 -21.63
C PHE A 79 -11.69 18.21 -21.93
N GLN A 80 -11.17 19.16 -21.17
CA GLN A 80 -9.75 19.51 -21.18
C GLN A 80 -9.15 19.23 -19.80
N PRO A 81 -8.24 18.24 -19.71
CA PRO A 81 -7.67 17.86 -18.43
C PRO A 81 -6.85 19.01 -17.84
N ALA A 82 -7.09 19.29 -16.58
CA ALA A 82 -6.20 20.14 -15.81
C ALA A 82 -4.99 19.32 -15.32
N VAL A 83 -3.92 20.00 -14.91
CA VAL A 83 -2.72 19.36 -14.37
C VAL A 83 -3.06 18.38 -13.23
N LYS A 84 -4.01 18.74 -12.37
CA LYS A 84 -4.47 17.86 -11.28
C LYS A 84 -5.11 16.56 -11.78
N ASP A 85 -5.74 16.58 -12.95
CA ASP A 85 -6.38 15.39 -13.51
C ASP A 85 -5.34 14.46 -14.13
N ILE A 86 -4.33 15.02 -14.80
CA ILE A 86 -3.17 14.28 -15.28
C ILE A 86 -2.43 13.62 -14.10
N MET A 87 -2.22 14.34 -12.99
CA MET A 87 -1.60 13.78 -11.80
C MET A 87 -2.41 12.63 -11.18
N LYS A 88 -3.74 12.70 -11.21
CA LYS A 88 -4.58 11.59 -10.73
C LYS A 88 -4.44 10.36 -11.61
N VAL A 89 -4.41 10.55 -12.93
CA VAL A 89 -4.24 9.46 -13.90
C VAL A 89 -2.88 8.80 -13.75
N SER A 90 -1.79 9.56 -13.72
CA SER A 90 -0.44 9.01 -13.63
C SER A 90 -0.13 8.36 -12.27
N SER A 91 -0.81 8.76 -11.19
CA SER A 91 -0.57 8.22 -9.85
C SER A 91 -1.60 7.17 -9.39
N CYS A 92 -2.59 6.83 -10.20
CA CYS A 92 -3.59 5.84 -9.82
C CYS A 92 -3.06 4.40 -9.93
N GLY A 93 -3.64 3.50 -9.15
CA GLY A 93 -3.36 2.07 -9.25
C GLY A 93 -4.21 1.34 -10.29
N LEU A 94 -5.34 1.93 -10.67
CA LEU A 94 -6.23 1.42 -11.72
C LEU A 94 -6.92 2.59 -12.42
N LEU A 95 -6.82 2.62 -13.73
CA LEU A 95 -7.53 3.57 -14.59
C LEU A 95 -8.55 2.83 -15.46
N ILE A 96 -9.78 3.34 -15.49
CA ILE A 96 -10.86 2.83 -16.33
C ILE A 96 -11.36 4.00 -17.20
N TYR A 97 -11.28 3.83 -18.50
CA TYR A 97 -11.66 4.88 -19.46
C TYR A 97 -12.25 4.27 -20.72
N VAL A 98 -12.99 5.07 -21.47
CA VAL A 98 -13.70 4.61 -22.70
C VAL A 98 -12.72 4.28 -23.82
N GLY A 99 -11.69 5.08 -23.94
CA GLY A 99 -10.75 5.03 -25.07
C GLY A 99 -11.25 5.78 -26.29
N GLY A 100 -10.48 5.74 -27.36
CA GLY A 100 -10.76 6.43 -28.61
C GLY A 100 -10.31 7.90 -28.60
N GLU A 101 -10.76 8.65 -29.60
CA GLU A 101 -10.27 10.01 -29.89
C GLU A 101 -10.47 10.98 -28.72
N SER A 102 -11.57 10.85 -28.00
CA SER A 102 -11.88 11.76 -26.87
C SER A 102 -11.01 11.55 -25.65
N ASP A 103 -10.39 10.38 -25.51
CA ASP A 103 -9.53 10.00 -24.39
C ASP A 103 -8.04 9.95 -24.75
N GLN A 104 -7.65 10.42 -25.94
CA GLN A 104 -6.28 10.38 -26.41
C GLN A 104 -5.28 11.07 -25.47
N TRP A 105 -5.72 12.11 -24.77
CA TRP A 105 -4.93 12.80 -23.76
C TRP A 105 -4.49 11.88 -22.60
N ILE A 106 -5.22 10.80 -22.35
CA ILE A 106 -4.85 9.82 -21.33
C ILE A 106 -3.61 9.05 -21.77
N GLU A 107 -3.56 8.61 -23.02
CA GLU A 107 -2.41 7.92 -23.59
C GLU A 107 -1.17 8.81 -23.52
N ASP A 108 -1.30 10.08 -23.93
CA ASP A 108 -0.23 11.07 -23.83
C ASP A 108 0.25 11.29 -22.39
N ALA A 109 -0.69 11.30 -21.42
CA ALA A 109 -0.37 11.45 -20.01
C ALA A 109 0.40 10.25 -19.45
N LEU A 110 0.03 9.04 -19.86
CA LEU A 110 0.69 7.80 -19.41
C LEU A 110 2.06 7.61 -20.07
N GLU A 111 2.23 8.02 -21.34
CA GLU A 111 3.51 7.96 -22.02
C GLU A 111 4.55 8.94 -21.44
N SER A 112 4.07 10.12 -21.01
CA SER A 112 4.95 11.15 -20.44
C SER A 112 5.57 10.76 -19.08
N ASP A 113 4.99 9.78 -18.39
CA ASP A 113 5.46 9.30 -17.08
C ASP A 113 6.30 8.01 -17.19
N SER A 114 6.56 7.53 -18.41
CA SER A 114 7.46 6.41 -18.66
C SER A 114 8.92 6.89 -18.61
N PRO A 115 9.75 6.30 -17.72
CA PRO A 115 11.17 6.68 -17.57
C PRO A 115 12.01 6.31 -18.80
#